data_81ef5cf5a8cdf544e4a40d4052c8535f
#
_entry.id   81ef5cf5a8cdf544e4a40d4052c8535f
#
_cell.length_a   1.000
_cell.length_b   1.000
_cell.length_c   1.000
_cell.angle_alpha   90.00
_cell.angle_beta   90.00
_cell.angle_gamma   90.00
#
_symmetry.space_group_name_H-M   'P 1'
#
loop_
_entity.id
_entity.type
_entity.pdbx_description
1 polymer ?
#
loop_
_entity_poly.entity_id
_entity_poly.type
_entity_poly.pdbx_seq_one_letter_code
_entity_poly.pdbx_strand_id
1 'polypeptide(L)'
;MKGSRPEQAVLSRDTDMSKTEDTRQVIEGMVDGLNDHRIGDIGEFFAESFKWMGNQGCGTKNGLQEFQDNWQKPFQAAFSDKVCVDESRLFMGEWAAAFGRQEATHSGDFMGIAPTGKRIEIRYMDFWKVVEGKIENNWVMVDFPHVMAQLGKDCFDGHGWEAYDSGEKQAPAPEA
;
A
#
# COMPACT_ATOMS: atom_id res chain seq x y z
N MET A 1 14.99 35.60 5.19
CA MET A 1 14.98 34.27 5.82
C MET A 1 15.24 33.25 4.74
N LYS A 2 16.40 32.60 4.71
CA LYS A 2 16.71 31.54 3.73
C LYS A 2 16.11 30.26 4.29
N GLY A 3 15.03 29.78 3.67
CA GLY A 3 14.47 28.48 3.96
C GLY A 3 15.50 27.39 3.60
N SER A 4 15.94 26.63 4.60
CA SER A 4 16.72 25.42 4.36
C SER A 4 15.85 24.43 3.58
N ARG A 5 16.29 24.06 2.37
CA ARG A 5 15.72 22.89 1.67
C ARG A 5 15.92 21.67 2.57
N PRO A 6 14.91 20.81 2.72
CA PRO A 6 15.15 19.53 3.36
C PRO A 6 16.28 18.82 2.59
N GLU A 7 17.23 18.31 3.32
CA GLU A 7 18.35 17.53 2.80
C GLU A 7 17.76 16.35 2.04
N GLN A 8 17.87 16.38 0.71
CA GLN A 8 17.52 15.21 -0.09
C GLN A 8 18.51 14.12 0.31
N ALA A 9 18.00 13.03 0.86
CA ALA A 9 18.80 11.85 1.10
C ALA A 9 19.42 11.42 -0.25
N VAL A 10 20.65 11.84 -0.47
CA VAL A 10 21.46 11.33 -1.58
C VAL A 10 21.73 9.89 -1.23
N LEU A 11 21.06 8.97 -1.92
CA LEU A 11 21.33 7.54 -1.84
C LEU A 11 22.82 7.36 -2.17
N SER A 12 23.63 7.14 -1.14
CA SER A 12 25.05 6.86 -1.33
C SER A 12 25.18 5.55 -2.09
N ARG A 13 26.12 5.46 -3.03
CA ARG A 13 26.34 4.28 -3.88
C ARG A 13 26.91 3.06 -3.14
N ASP A 14 27.21 3.18 -1.86
CA ASP A 14 27.59 2.06 -1.00
C ASP A 14 26.32 1.30 -0.57
N THR A 15 25.75 0.56 -1.52
CA THR A 15 24.76 -0.46 -1.19
C THR A 15 25.45 -1.55 -0.41
N ASP A 16 25.24 -1.59 0.89
CA ASP A 16 25.63 -2.73 1.70
C ASP A 16 24.79 -3.93 1.26
N MET A 17 25.42 -4.86 0.55
CA MET A 17 24.76 -6.05 0.00
C MET A 17 24.15 -6.91 1.10
N SER A 18 24.75 -6.92 2.30
CA SER A 18 24.21 -7.67 3.43
C SER A 18 22.90 -7.06 3.94
N LYS A 19 22.83 -5.74 4.07
CA LYS A 19 21.60 -5.04 4.44
C LYS A 19 20.49 -5.22 3.41
N THR A 20 20.84 -5.26 2.13
CA THR A 20 19.89 -5.52 1.05
C THR A 20 19.27 -6.91 1.18
N GLU A 21 20.08 -7.91 1.49
CA GLU A 21 19.59 -9.28 1.68
C GLU A 21 18.76 -9.42 2.96
N ASP A 22 19.18 -8.81 4.06
CA ASP A 22 18.42 -8.77 5.30
C ASP A 22 17.03 -8.11 5.09
N THR A 23 17.02 -6.99 4.37
CA THR A 23 15.78 -6.29 3.99
C THR A 23 14.88 -7.19 3.13
N ARG A 24 15.44 -7.90 2.16
CA ARG A 24 14.72 -8.86 1.33
C ARG A 24 14.03 -9.93 2.17
N GLN A 25 14.78 -10.58 3.07
CA GLN A 25 14.25 -11.66 3.90
C GLN A 25 13.10 -11.18 4.80
N VAL A 26 13.20 -9.99 5.39
CA VAL A 26 12.14 -9.40 6.22
C VAL A 26 10.87 -9.17 5.40
N ILE A 27 10.98 -8.53 4.23
CA ILE A 27 9.81 -8.20 3.40
C ILE A 27 9.18 -9.46 2.79
N GLU A 28 9.98 -10.39 2.28
CA GLU A 28 9.46 -11.65 1.72
C GLU A 28 8.77 -12.49 2.81
N GLY A 29 9.37 -12.62 3.99
CA GLY A 29 8.74 -13.32 5.12
C GLY A 29 7.43 -12.67 5.57
N MET A 30 7.37 -11.35 5.60
CA MET A 30 6.13 -10.61 5.91
C MET A 30 5.04 -10.87 4.86
N VAL A 31 5.37 -10.80 3.57
CA VAL A 31 4.39 -11.05 2.48
C VAL A 31 3.91 -12.50 2.49
N ASP A 32 4.80 -13.46 2.72
CA ASP A 32 4.44 -14.87 2.87
C ASP A 32 3.47 -15.07 4.04
N GLY A 33 3.73 -14.42 5.18
CA GLY A 33 2.84 -14.43 6.33
C GLY A 33 1.46 -13.83 6.03
N LEU A 34 1.40 -12.76 5.23
CA LEU A 34 0.14 -12.18 4.77
C LEU A 34 -0.63 -13.14 3.85
N ASN A 35 0.04 -13.79 2.91
CA ASN A 35 -0.56 -14.74 1.97
C ASN A 35 -1.02 -16.03 2.67
N ASP A 36 -0.33 -16.43 3.73
CA ASP A 36 -0.75 -17.56 4.59
C ASP A 36 -1.86 -17.18 5.57
N HIS A 37 -2.36 -15.94 5.53
CA HIS A 37 -3.36 -15.39 6.44
C HIS A 37 -2.95 -15.41 7.93
N ARG A 38 -1.64 -15.44 8.24
CA ARG A 38 -1.07 -15.44 9.59
C ARG A 38 -0.95 -14.02 10.17
N ILE A 39 -2.04 -13.24 10.15
CA ILE A 39 -2.03 -11.82 10.51
C ILE A 39 -1.55 -11.56 11.94
N GLY A 40 -1.82 -12.47 12.87
CA GLY A 40 -1.37 -12.36 14.26
C GLY A 40 0.15 -12.51 14.41
N ASP A 41 0.77 -13.29 13.55
CA ASP A 41 2.18 -13.68 13.66
C ASP A 41 3.12 -12.71 12.94
N ILE A 42 2.64 -11.98 11.92
CA ILE A 42 3.49 -11.05 11.16
C ILE A 42 4.03 -9.89 12.00
N GLY A 43 3.54 -9.69 13.22
CA GLY A 43 4.07 -8.70 14.16
C GLY A 43 5.57 -8.85 14.41
N GLU A 44 6.13 -10.05 14.26
CA GLU A 44 7.56 -10.28 14.36
C GLU A 44 8.42 -9.51 13.35
N PHE A 45 7.85 -9.12 12.20
CA PHE A 45 8.55 -8.36 11.17
C PHE A 45 8.56 -6.85 11.41
N PHE A 46 7.77 -6.34 12.36
CA PHE A 46 7.59 -4.92 12.60
C PHE A 46 8.25 -4.45 13.89
N ALA A 47 8.77 -3.22 13.87
CA ALA A 47 9.20 -2.54 15.09
C ALA A 47 7.97 -2.12 15.93
N GLU A 48 8.10 -2.03 17.26
CA GLU A 48 7.03 -1.49 18.11
C GLU A 48 6.66 -0.04 17.74
N SER A 49 7.67 0.74 17.37
CA SER A 49 7.53 2.13 16.89
C SER A 49 7.09 2.24 15.43
N PHE A 50 6.69 1.14 14.82
CA PHE A 50 6.28 1.08 13.41
C PHE A 50 5.32 2.19 13.04
N LYS A 51 5.56 2.81 11.90
CA LYS A 51 4.69 3.84 11.36
C LYS A 51 4.20 3.46 9.97
N TRP A 52 2.90 3.36 9.84
CA TRP A 52 2.24 3.06 8.58
C TRP A 52 1.55 4.32 8.05
N MET A 53 1.90 4.72 6.84
CA MET A 53 1.43 5.95 6.21
C MET A 53 0.65 5.60 4.95
N GLY A 54 -0.65 5.44 5.11
CA GLY A 54 -1.56 5.18 3.99
C GLY A 54 -2.05 6.47 3.32
N ASN A 55 -2.57 6.31 2.12
CA ASN A 55 -3.21 7.39 1.36
C ASN A 55 -4.54 7.84 2.00
N GLN A 56 -5.19 8.81 1.37
CA GLN A 56 -6.52 9.29 1.77
C GLN A 56 -7.51 8.11 1.88
N GLY A 57 -8.24 8.06 2.97
CA GLY A 57 -9.14 6.97 3.34
C GLY A 57 -8.52 5.95 4.31
N CYS A 58 -7.20 5.74 4.30
CA CYS A 58 -6.49 4.92 5.27
C CYS A 58 -5.98 5.72 6.48
N GLY A 59 -5.41 6.90 6.21
CA GLY A 59 -4.74 7.70 7.23
C GLY A 59 -3.39 7.11 7.68
N THR A 60 -2.84 7.65 8.76
CA THR A 60 -1.59 7.19 9.38
C THR A 60 -1.90 6.35 10.62
N LYS A 61 -1.13 5.29 10.85
CA LYS A 61 -1.15 4.47 12.07
C LYS A 61 0.20 4.56 12.76
N ASN A 62 0.20 4.84 14.06
CA ASN A 62 1.40 4.99 14.85
C ASN A 62 1.53 3.80 15.80
N GLY A 63 2.48 2.95 15.54
CA GLY A 63 2.70 1.70 16.25
C GLY A 63 1.96 0.51 15.65
N LEU A 64 2.50 -0.66 15.93
CA LEU A 64 2.00 -1.94 15.42
C LEU A 64 0.55 -2.20 15.85
N GLN A 65 0.21 -1.92 17.09
CA GLN A 65 -1.13 -2.18 17.61
C GLN A 65 -2.20 -1.36 16.89
N GLU A 66 -1.95 -0.05 16.70
CA GLU A 66 -2.88 0.83 15.97
C GLU A 66 -3.03 0.39 14.51
N PHE A 67 -1.94 0.00 13.86
CA PHE A 67 -1.97 -0.56 12.50
C PHE A 67 -2.82 -1.83 12.42
N GLN A 68 -2.62 -2.77 13.35
CA GLN A 68 -3.39 -4.01 13.37
C GLN A 68 -4.87 -3.78 13.62
N ASP A 69 -5.22 -2.94 14.59
CA ASP A 69 -6.62 -2.76 14.99
C ASP A 69 -7.40 -1.87 14.01
N ASN A 70 -6.77 -0.82 13.47
CA ASN A 70 -7.45 0.20 12.68
C ASN A 70 -7.24 0.08 11.16
N TRP A 71 -6.41 -0.88 10.71
CA TRP A 71 -6.23 -1.16 9.30
C TRP A 71 -6.27 -2.66 9.00
N GLN A 72 -5.36 -3.44 9.56
CA GLN A 72 -5.14 -4.82 9.16
C GLN A 72 -6.36 -5.72 9.41
N LYS A 73 -6.91 -5.68 10.63
CA LYS A 73 -8.09 -6.48 10.99
C LYS A 73 -9.35 -6.07 10.23
N PRO A 74 -9.72 -4.76 10.14
CA PRO A 74 -10.86 -4.34 9.32
C PRO A 74 -10.70 -4.72 7.85
N PHE A 75 -9.50 -4.56 7.29
CA PHE A 75 -9.22 -4.90 5.91
C PHE A 75 -9.31 -6.41 5.67
N GLN A 76 -8.80 -7.22 6.59
CA GLN A 76 -8.94 -8.67 6.53
C GLN A 76 -10.40 -9.12 6.68
N ALA A 77 -11.20 -8.44 7.48
CA ALA A 77 -12.62 -8.75 7.61
C ALA A 77 -13.40 -8.45 6.32
N ALA A 78 -13.02 -7.36 5.61
CA ALA A 78 -13.63 -7.01 4.33
C ALA A 78 -13.22 -7.95 3.18
N PHE A 79 -11.97 -8.49 3.24
CA PHE A 79 -11.32 -9.26 2.16
C PHE A 79 -10.58 -10.47 2.75
N SER A 80 -11.34 -11.44 3.28
CA SER A 80 -10.79 -12.53 4.10
C SER A 80 -9.89 -13.51 3.35
N ASP A 81 -10.08 -13.63 2.03
CA ASP A 81 -9.34 -14.53 1.13
C ASP A 81 -8.28 -13.80 0.27
N LYS A 82 -7.89 -12.60 0.67
CA LYS A 82 -6.95 -11.80 -0.14
C LYS A 82 -5.59 -12.46 -0.27
N VAL A 83 -5.02 -12.37 -1.46
CA VAL A 83 -3.67 -12.82 -1.81
C VAL A 83 -2.92 -11.68 -2.48
N CYS A 84 -1.70 -11.40 -2.00
CA CYS A 84 -0.80 -10.43 -2.61
C CYS A 84 -0.11 -11.05 -3.84
N VAL A 85 -0.18 -10.35 -4.96
CA VAL A 85 0.50 -10.69 -6.21
C VAL A 85 1.36 -9.49 -6.61
N ASP A 86 2.61 -9.50 -6.16
CA ASP A 86 3.55 -8.46 -6.54
C ASP A 86 4.00 -8.64 -8.00
N GLU A 87 3.88 -7.58 -8.78
CA GLU A 87 4.38 -7.54 -10.15
C GLU A 87 5.88 -7.25 -10.18
N SER A 88 6.37 -6.46 -9.22
CA SER A 88 7.79 -6.19 -9.05
C SER A 88 8.12 -5.83 -7.60
N ARG A 89 9.32 -6.25 -7.18
CA ARG A 89 9.94 -5.84 -5.90
C ARG A 89 11.35 -5.30 -6.16
N LEU A 90 11.70 -4.26 -5.43
CA LEU A 90 13.01 -3.62 -5.46
C LEU A 90 13.59 -3.60 -4.04
N PHE A 91 14.88 -3.89 -3.94
CA PHE A 91 15.59 -3.88 -2.65
C PHE A 91 16.91 -3.12 -2.78
N MET A 92 17.19 -2.23 -1.83
CA MET A 92 18.40 -1.43 -1.82
C MET A 92 18.76 -0.99 -0.40
N GLY A 93 19.77 -1.61 0.20
CA GLY A 93 20.15 -1.34 1.59
C GLY A 93 18.96 -1.59 2.53
N GLU A 94 18.61 -0.59 3.31
CA GLU A 94 17.47 -0.61 4.26
C GLU A 94 16.11 -0.37 3.60
N TRP A 95 16.05 -0.24 2.28
CA TRP A 95 14.83 0.12 1.56
C TRP A 95 14.31 -1.02 0.70
N ALA A 96 13.00 -1.14 0.68
CA ALA A 96 12.29 -1.99 -0.27
C ALA A 96 11.12 -1.22 -0.88
N ALA A 97 10.75 -1.61 -2.09
CA ALA A 97 9.54 -1.15 -2.72
C ALA A 97 8.89 -2.31 -3.48
N ALA A 98 7.56 -2.29 -3.56
CA ALA A 98 6.81 -3.19 -4.42
C ALA A 98 5.63 -2.45 -5.05
N PHE A 99 5.19 -2.95 -6.19
CA PHE A 99 3.87 -2.66 -6.71
C PHE A 99 3.24 -3.94 -7.22
N GLY A 100 1.93 -3.98 -7.17
CA GLY A 100 1.17 -5.15 -7.55
C GLY A 100 -0.30 -4.99 -7.23
N ARG A 101 -0.94 -6.10 -7.01
CA ARG A 101 -2.34 -6.16 -6.63
C ARG A 101 -2.58 -7.22 -5.56
N GLN A 102 -3.64 -7.04 -4.82
CA GLN A 102 -4.25 -8.13 -4.07
C GLN A 102 -5.49 -8.59 -4.85
N GLU A 103 -5.68 -9.88 -4.92
CA GLU A 103 -6.88 -10.51 -5.45
C GLU A 103 -7.72 -10.99 -4.26
N ALA A 104 -8.98 -10.59 -4.22
CA ALA A 104 -9.82 -10.86 -3.06
C ALA A 104 -11.30 -10.95 -3.41
N THR A 105 -12.08 -11.61 -2.54
CA THR A 105 -13.54 -11.53 -2.55
C THR A 105 -14.00 -10.47 -1.56
N HIS A 106 -14.88 -9.56 -1.98
CA HIS A 106 -15.50 -8.59 -1.08
C HIS A 106 -16.54 -9.28 -0.21
N SER A 107 -16.11 -9.77 0.96
CA SER A 107 -16.86 -10.63 1.87
C SER A 107 -17.37 -9.94 3.15
N GLY A 108 -16.86 -8.74 3.47
CA GLY A 108 -17.27 -7.94 4.62
C GLY A 108 -17.55 -6.49 4.26
N ASP A 109 -17.95 -5.66 5.22
CA ASP A 109 -18.15 -4.22 4.98
C ASP A 109 -16.82 -3.56 4.58
N PHE A 110 -16.84 -2.74 3.54
CA PHE A 110 -15.71 -1.95 3.12
C PHE A 110 -16.13 -0.50 2.86
N MET A 111 -15.70 0.41 3.73
CA MET A 111 -15.98 1.86 3.62
C MET A 111 -17.47 2.17 3.40
N GLY A 112 -18.35 1.47 4.13
CA GLY A 112 -19.80 1.64 4.05
C GLY A 112 -20.46 0.95 2.86
N ILE A 113 -19.73 0.08 2.14
CA ILE A 113 -20.29 -0.79 1.12
C ILE A 113 -20.48 -2.18 1.72
N ALA A 114 -21.72 -2.65 1.78
CA ALA A 114 -22.04 -3.99 2.26
C ALA A 114 -21.42 -5.08 1.36
N PRO A 115 -21.11 -6.28 1.91
CA PRO A 115 -20.49 -7.37 1.15
C PRO A 115 -21.23 -7.64 -0.16
N THR A 116 -20.51 -7.67 -1.26
CA THR A 116 -21.08 -7.93 -2.60
C THR A 116 -20.82 -9.34 -3.10
N GLY A 117 -19.89 -10.08 -2.48
CA GLY A 117 -19.42 -11.37 -2.95
C GLY A 117 -18.61 -11.32 -4.26
N LYS A 118 -18.33 -10.13 -4.79
CA LYS A 118 -17.56 -9.98 -6.03
C LYS A 118 -16.09 -10.31 -5.80
N ARG A 119 -15.47 -10.98 -6.77
CA ARG A 119 -14.02 -11.05 -6.89
C ARG A 119 -13.52 -9.72 -7.44
N ILE A 120 -12.53 -9.14 -6.78
CA ILE A 120 -11.97 -7.83 -7.11
C ILE A 120 -10.45 -7.83 -7.08
N GLU A 121 -9.88 -6.83 -7.70
CA GLU A 121 -8.47 -6.50 -7.70
C GLU A 121 -8.23 -5.21 -6.90
N ILE A 122 -7.26 -5.23 -5.99
CA ILE A 122 -6.87 -4.11 -5.15
C ILE A 122 -5.43 -3.74 -5.49
N ARG A 123 -5.23 -2.74 -6.33
CA ARG A 123 -3.89 -2.27 -6.74
C ARG A 123 -3.22 -1.53 -5.61
N TYR A 124 -1.90 -1.73 -5.46
CA TYR A 124 -1.11 -1.04 -4.45
C TYR A 124 0.32 -0.75 -4.90
N MET A 125 0.92 0.21 -4.20
CA MET A 125 2.35 0.49 -4.21
C MET A 125 2.80 0.66 -2.76
N ASP A 126 3.90 0.02 -2.40
CA ASP A 126 4.47 0.06 -1.07
C ASP A 126 5.94 0.49 -1.11
N PHE A 127 6.33 1.28 -0.11
CA PHE A 127 7.72 1.53 0.24
C PHE A 127 7.93 1.18 1.71
N TRP A 128 8.97 0.42 2.00
CA TRP A 128 9.33 0.06 3.37
C TRP A 128 10.73 0.54 3.71
N LYS A 129 10.93 0.91 4.96
CA LYS A 129 12.23 1.07 5.56
C LYS A 129 12.43 0.00 6.62
N VAL A 130 13.48 -0.79 6.47
CA VAL A 130 13.86 -1.87 7.38
C VAL A 130 15.11 -1.46 8.13
N VAL A 131 15.05 -1.46 9.46
CA VAL A 131 16.16 -1.10 10.34
C VAL A 131 16.33 -2.24 11.34
N GLU A 132 17.55 -2.73 11.48
CA GLU A 132 17.88 -3.83 12.42
C GLU A 132 16.95 -5.05 12.31
N GLY A 133 16.62 -5.43 11.06
CA GLY A 133 15.77 -6.60 10.79
C GLY A 133 14.27 -6.39 11.07
N LYS A 134 13.81 -5.15 11.24
CA LYS A 134 12.40 -4.81 11.49
C LYS A 134 11.93 -3.73 10.53
N ILE A 135 10.69 -3.84 10.08
CA ILE A 135 10.01 -2.78 9.33
C ILE A 135 9.68 -1.64 10.30
N GLU A 136 10.35 -0.51 10.12
CA GLU A 136 10.15 0.69 10.93
C GLU A 136 9.12 1.63 10.32
N ASN A 137 9.11 1.73 8.99
CA ASN A 137 8.18 2.58 8.26
C ASN A 137 7.63 1.87 7.03
N ASN A 138 6.37 2.16 6.70
CA ASN A 138 5.73 1.74 5.46
C ASN A 138 4.90 2.90 4.90
N TRP A 139 5.16 3.29 3.66
CA TRP A 139 4.34 4.21 2.87
C TRP A 139 3.57 3.40 1.85
N VAL A 140 2.26 3.56 1.85
CA VAL A 140 1.35 2.73 1.06
C VAL A 140 0.40 3.60 0.24
N MET A 141 0.25 3.24 -1.01
CA MET A 141 -0.82 3.75 -1.87
C MET A 141 -1.70 2.59 -2.31
N VAL A 142 -2.97 2.64 -1.94
CA VAL A 142 -4.00 1.68 -2.37
C VAL A 142 -4.96 2.41 -3.31
N ASP A 143 -5.21 1.83 -4.47
CA ASP A 143 -6.13 2.40 -5.47
C ASP A 143 -7.60 2.18 -5.08
N PHE A 144 -8.05 2.93 -4.07
CA PHE A 144 -9.44 2.87 -3.62
C PHE A 144 -10.46 3.26 -4.68
N PRO A 145 -10.23 4.28 -5.52
CA PRO A 145 -11.17 4.56 -6.61
C PRO A 145 -11.41 3.33 -7.50
N HIS A 146 -10.37 2.58 -7.83
CA HIS A 146 -10.49 1.34 -8.61
C HIS A 146 -11.28 0.26 -7.85
N VAL A 147 -11.02 0.08 -6.55
CA VAL A 147 -11.81 -0.84 -5.71
C VAL A 147 -13.27 -0.44 -5.68
N MET A 148 -13.55 0.85 -5.42
CA MET A 148 -14.91 1.38 -5.35
C MET A 148 -15.67 1.20 -6.67
N ALA A 149 -15.02 1.44 -7.81
CA ALA A 149 -15.62 1.26 -9.14
C ALA A 149 -16.05 -0.20 -9.38
N GLN A 150 -15.20 -1.18 -9.00
CA GLN A 150 -15.54 -2.60 -9.09
C GLN A 150 -16.74 -2.97 -8.19
N LEU A 151 -16.90 -2.25 -7.08
CA LEU A 151 -18.03 -2.43 -6.16
C LEU A 151 -19.27 -1.62 -6.57
N GLY A 152 -19.21 -0.88 -7.67
CA GLY A 152 -20.34 -0.14 -8.25
C GLY A 152 -20.49 1.28 -7.71
N LYS A 153 -19.42 1.84 -7.14
CA LYS A 153 -19.39 3.22 -6.62
C LYS A 153 -18.32 4.04 -7.34
N ASP A 154 -18.78 5.01 -8.15
CA ASP A 154 -17.87 5.97 -8.78
C ASP A 154 -17.44 7.05 -7.75
N CYS A 155 -16.13 7.12 -7.47
CA CYS A 155 -15.55 8.13 -6.59
C CYS A 155 -15.42 9.51 -7.23
N PHE A 156 -15.52 9.58 -8.55
CA PHE A 156 -15.33 10.82 -9.32
C PHE A 156 -16.63 11.39 -9.86
N ASP A 157 -17.76 10.73 -9.60
CA ASP A 157 -19.10 11.17 -10.04
C ASP A 157 -19.16 11.52 -11.55
N GLY A 158 -18.55 10.66 -12.38
CA GLY A 158 -18.42 10.87 -13.83
C GLY A 158 -17.39 11.92 -14.25
N HIS A 159 -16.62 12.48 -13.31
CA HIS A 159 -15.61 13.50 -13.58
C HIS A 159 -14.18 12.97 -13.69
N GLY A 160 -14.00 11.65 -13.71
CA GLY A 160 -12.70 11.02 -13.96
C GLY A 160 -12.08 11.48 -15.29
N TRP A 161 -10.77 11.47 -15.35
CA TRP A 161 -10.05 11.91 -16.55
C TRP A 161 -10.05 10.88 -17.68
N GLU A 162 -10.44 9.64 -17.40
CA GLU A 162 -10.72 8.62 -18.41
C GLU A 162 -11.74 9.07 -19.47
N ALA A 163 -12.58 10.05 -19.13
CA ALA A 163 -13.48 10.69 -20.07
C ALA A 163 -12.77 11.44 -21.22
N TYR A 164 -11.49 11.81 -21.05
CA TYR A 164 -10.68 12.34 -22.14
C TYR A 164 -10.25 11.24 -23.12
N ASP A 165 -9.96 10.04 -22.62
CA ASP A 165 -9.55 8.90 -23.44
C ASP A 165 -10.71 8.38 -24.29
N SER A 166 -11.94 8.42 -23.73
CA SER A 166 -13.18 8.03 -24.44
C SER A 166 -13.68 9.08 -25.44
N GLY A 167 -13.15 10.31 -25.39
CA GLY A 167 -13.60 11.44 -26.20
C GLY A 167 -14.89 12.12 -25.68
N GLU A 168 -15.40 11.72 -24.53
CA GLU A 168 -16.53 12.38 -23.87
C GLU A 168 -16.17 13.79 -23.37
N LYS A 169 -14.90 14.00 -23.05
CA LYS A 169 -14.32 15.30 -22.71
C LYS A 169 -13.23 15.69 -23.69
N GLN A 170 -13.07 16.97 -23.90
CA GLN A 170 -11.98 17.55 -24.69
C GLN A 170 -11.10 18.41 -23.78
N ALA A 171 -9.79 18.32 -23.96
CA ALA A 171 -8.86 19.21 -23.26
C ALA A 171 -9.15 20.67 -23.68
N PRO A 172 -9.06 21.65 -22.74
CA PRO A 172 -9.17 23.05 -23.09
C PRO A 172 -8.09 23.42 -24.11
N ALA A 173 -8.45 24.26 -25.08
CA ALA A 173 -7.47 24.77 -26.03
C ALA A 173 -6.38 25.55 -25.29
N PRO A 174 -5.10 25.46 -25.73
CA PRO A 174 -4.05 26.28 -25.14
C PRO A 174 -4.42 27.76 -25.24
N GLU A 175 -4.26 28.48 -24.14
CA GLU A 175 -4.39 29.95 -24.18
C GLU A 175 -3.32 30.51 -25.11
N ALA A 176 -3.74 31.42 -26.02
CA ALA A 176 -2.87 32.02 -27.03
C ALA A 176 -1.99 33.13 -26.44
#